data_3f2703c0f8a45a0ed64f36b95d3efab5
#
_entry.id   3f2703c0f8a45a0ed64f36b95d3efab5
#
_cell.length_a   1.000
_cell.length_b   1.000
_cell.length_c   1.000
_cell.angle_alpha   90.00
_cell.angle_beta   90.00
_cell.angle_gamma   90.00
#
_symmetry.space_group_name_H-M   'P 1'
#
loop_
_entity.id
_entity.type
_entity.pdbx_description
1 polymer ?
#
loop_
_entity_poly.entity_id
_entity_poly.type
_entity_poly.pdbx_seq_one_letter_code
_entity_poly.pdbx_strand_id
1 'polypeptide(L)'
;MSMTIRVGQKAPDFTATAVFDEEFSTVKLSDYLNKKYVILFFYPLDFTFVCPTEITAFSDKFDEFDKLSTEILGISVDSEFSHLVWTQTPRKDGGLGYIKYPLVSDLKREISSNYGVLTDEGVALRALFIIDKDGIIQHSTVNNLSFGRSVDETYRTLQAIQHCQSNQDEVCPVDWKPGQKTMKPDPVGSKVYFEAI
;
A
#
# COMPACT_ATOMS: atom_id res chain seq x y z
N MET A 1 3.08 -18.85 -17.75
CA MET A 1 1.85 -18.04 -17.62
C MET A 1 2.10 -17.06 -16.48
N SER A 2 2.08 -15.76 -16.73
CA SER A 2 2.13 -14.75 -15.67
C SER A 2 0.89 -14.92 -14.78
N MET A 3 1.08 -15.17 -13.50
CA MET A 3 -0.06 -15.19 -12.56
C MET A 3 -0.59 -13.76 -12.44
N THR A 4 -1.79 -13.54 -12.93
CA THR A 4 -2.46 -12.24 -12.73
C THR A 4 -2.92 -12.16 -11.28
N ILE A 5 -2.31 -11.28 -10.49
CA ILE A 5 -2.74 -11.01 -9.12
C ILE A 5 -4.15 -10.42 -9.11
N ARG A 6 -4.99 -10.91 -8.21
CA ARG A 6 -6.39 -10.46 -8.08
C ARG A 6 -6.72 -10.17 -6.63
N VAL A 7 -7.59 -9.21 -6.44
CA VAL A 7 -8.27 -8.98 -5.15
C VAL A 7 -9.00 -10.26 -4.73
N GLY A 8 -8.97 -10.57 -3.43
CA GLY A 8 -9.50 -11.81 -2.86
C GLY A 8 -8.53 -13.00 -2.86
N GLN A 9 -7.33 -12.85 -3.40
CA GLN A 9 -6.30 -13.89 -3.39
C GLN A 9 -5.20 -13.56 -2.36
N LYS A 10 -4.46 -14.59 -1.94
CA LYS A 10 -3.26 -14.39 -1.12
C LYS A 10 -2.21 -13.57 -1.86
N ALA A 11 -1.66 -12.60 -1.15
CA ALA A 11 -0.52 -11.83 -1.61
C ALA A 11 0.71 -12.75 -1.77
N PRO A 12 1.49 -12.64 -2.85
CA PRO A 12 2.77 -13.33 -2.97
C PRO A 12 3.71 -12.93 -1.82
N ASP A 13 4.16 -13.94 -1.06
CA ASP A 13 5.14 -13.70 0.01
C ASP A 13 6.51 -13.37 -0.58
N PHE A 14 7.29 -12.59 0.16
CA PHE A 14 8.66 -12.27 -0.20
C PHE A 14 9.51 -12.03 1.05
N THR A 15 10.83 -12.16 0.86
CA THR A 15 11.84 -11.74 1.83
C THR A 15 12.87 -10.92 1.08
N ALA A 16 13.13 -9.69 1.52
CA ALA A 16 14.04 -8.78 0.85
C ALA A 16 14.75 -7.85 1.85
N THR A 17 15.88 -7.30 1.41
CA THR A 17 16.58 -6.24 2.15
C THR A 17 15.80 -4.94 2.05
N ALA A 18 15.77 -4.20 3.14
CA ALA A 18 15.13 -2.89 3.22
C ALA A 18 16.01 -1.90 3.99
N VAL A 19 15.71 -0.62 3.78
CA VAL A 19 16.27 0.48 4.58
C VAL A 19 15.18 1.05 5.46
N PHE A 20 15.44 1.12 6.74
CA PHE A 20 14.60 1.79 7.72
C PHE A 20 15.48 2.40 8.81
N ASP A 21 15.21 3.65 9.20
CA ASP A 21 15.97 4.40 10.21
C ASP A 21 17.48 4.40 9.94
N GLU A 22 17.86 4.60 8.67
CA GLU A 22 19.24 4.57 8.16
C GLU A 22 19.99 3.24 8.35
N GLU A 23 19.29 2.17 8.69
CA GLU A 23 19.85 0.83 8.85
C GLU A 23 19.34 -0.15 7.80
N PHE A 24 20.17 -1.12 7.44
CA PHE A 24 19.75 -2.25 6.61
C PHE A 24 19.05 -3.29 7.47
N SER A 25 17.87 -3.72 7.03
CA SER A 25 17.08 -4.73 7.69
C SER A 25 16.56 -5.76 6.69
N THR A 26 15.98 -6.83 7.17
CA THR A 26 15.26 -7.80 6.35
C THR A 26 13.77 -7.68 6.60
N VAL A 27 13.00 -7.47 5.55
CA VAL A 27 11.54 -7.47 5.58
C VAL A 27 11.02 -8.76 4.98
N LYS A 28 10.11 -9.42 5.67
CA LYS A 28 9.35 -10.56 5.18
C LYS A 28 7.86 -10.26 5.30
N LEU A 29 7.11 -10.35 4.20
CA LEU A 29 5.69 -9.99 4.20
C LEU A 29 4.88 -10.85 5.18
N SER A 30 5.16 -12.15 5.26
CA SER A 30 4.45 -13.05 6.17
C SER A 30 4.68 -12.78 7.67
N ASP A 31 5.65 -11.95 8.05
CA ASP A 31 5.86 -11.57 9.45
C ASP A 31 4.75 -10.65 10.00
N TYR A 32 3.99 -10.02 9.11
CA TYR A 32 2.83 -9.18 9.44
C TYR A 32 1.52 -9.97 9.57
N LEU A 33 1.48 -11.24 9.17
CA LEU A 33 0.29 -12.08 9.25
C LEU A 33 -0.24 -12.16 10.69
N ASN A 34 -1.55 -12.09 10.84
CA ASN A 34 -2.28 -12.08 12.11
C ASN A 34 -1.96 -10.89 13.04
N LYS A 35 -1.17 -9.92 12.57
CA LYS A 35 -0.72 -8.76 13.37
C LYS A 35 -1.21 -7.44 12.79
N LYS A 36 -0.79 -7.13 11.55
CA LYS A 36 -1.04 -5.85 10.89
C LYS A 36 -1.64 -6.05 9.50
N TYR A 37 -2.41 -5.06 9.04
CA TYR A 37 -2.62 -4.85 7.61
C TYR A 37 -1.32 -4.35 6.99
N VAL A 38 -1.16 -4.55 5.69
CA VAL A 38 0.00 -4.03 4.96
C VAL A 38 -0.46 -3.21 3.76
N ILE A 39 0.01 -1.98 3.69
CA ILE A 39 -0.02 -1.19 2.45
C ILE A 39 1.30 -1.41 1.75
N LEU A 40 1.25 -2.21 0.71
CA LEU A 40 2.39 -2.52 -0.14
C LEU A 40 2.31 -1.66 -1.39
N PHE A 41 3.20 -0.70 -1.55
CA PHE A 41 3.19 0.15 -2.73
C PHE A 41 4.51 0.10 -3.49
N PHE A 42 4.37 0.02 -4.82
CA PHE A 42 5.48 -0.01 -5.76
C PHE A 42 5.67 1.38 -6.38
N TYR A 43 6.91 1.77 -6.63
CA TYR A 43 7.25 2.99 -7.34
C TYR A 43 8.41 2.72 -8.33
N PRO A 44 8.55 3.52 -9.41
CA PRO A 44 9.48 3.20 -10.48
C PRO A 44 10.95 3.20 -10.07
N LEU A 45 11.45 4.35 -9.59
CA LEU A 45 12.87 4.55 -9.28
C LEU A 45 13.07 5.63 -8.22
N ASP A 46 14.17 5.49 -7.47
CA ASP A 46 14.71 6.53 -6.59
C ASP A 46 15.14 7.76 -7.40
N PHE A 47 15.30 8.89 -6.72
CA PHE A 47 15.79 10.16 -7.28
C PHE A 47 15.02 10.65 -8.51
N THR A 48 13.72 10.35 -8.59
CA THR A 48 12.81 10.84 -9.63
C THR A 48 11.90 11.95 -9.11
N PHE A 49 10.80 12.28 -9.80
CA PHE A 49 10.01 13.50 -9.55
C PHE A 49 8.71 13.25 -8.78
N VAL A 50 7.90 12.29 -9.20
CA VAL A 50 6.62 11.95 -8.56
C VAL A 50 6.84 11.09 -7.32
N CYS A 51 7.81 10.16 -7.36
CA CYS A 51 8.03 9.18 -6.29
C CYS A 51 8.25 9.81 -4.92
N PRO A 52 9.11 10.84 -4.74
CA PRO A 52 9.30 11.44 -3.43
C PRO A 52 8.04 12.08 -2.87
N THR A 53 7.15 12.59 -3.72
CA THR A 53 5.88 13.18 -3.27
C THR A 53 4.94 12.15 -2.66
N GLU A 54 4.88 10.94 -3.23
CA GLU A 54 4.08 9.84 -2.71
C GLU A 54 4.67 9.29 -1.40
N ILE A 55 5.98 9.00 -1.40
CA ILE A 55 6.70 8.38 -0.28
C ILE A 55 6.63 9.28 0.95
N THR A 56 6.90 10.58 0.79
CA THR A 56 6.83 11.52 1.90
C THR A 56 5.41 11.73 2.40
N ALA A 57 4.39 11.76 1.53
CA ALA A 57 3.00 11.88 1.94
C ALA A 57 2.51 10.67 2.76
N PHE A 58 2.92 9.45 2.39
CA PHE A 58 2.67 8.26 3.20
C PHE A 58 3.38 8.34 4.56
N SER A 59 4.62 8.83 4.60
CA SER A 59 5.38 8.99 5.84
C SER A 59 4.76 10.05 6.75
N ASP A 60 4.32 11.17 6.20
CA ASP A 60 3.67 12.24 6.96
C ASP A 60 2.34 11.78 7.58
N LYS A 61 1.65 10.83 6.94
CA LYS A 61 0.40 10.23 7.42
C LYS A 61 0.57 8.89 8.16
N PHE A 62 1.80 8.43 8.36
CA PHE A 62 2.10 7.11 8.93
C PHE A 62 1.40 6.85 10.28
N ASP A 63 1.40 7.84 11.19
CA ASP A 63 0.81 7.66 12.51
C ASP A 63 -0.70 7.39 12.49
N GLU A 64 -1.39 7.84 11.43
CA GLU A 64 -2.80 7.52 11.21
C GLU A 64 -2.97 6.05 10.76
N PHE A 65 -2.12 5.57 9.88
CA PHE A 65 -2.11 4.17 9.45
C PHE A 65 -1.72 3.21 10.59
N ASP A 66 -0.73 3.57 11.40
CA ASP A 66 -0.30 2.74 12.53
C ASP A 66 -1.42 2.59 13.59
N LYS A 67 -2.22 3.65 13.86
CA LYS A 67 -3.43 3.56 14.70
C LYS A 67 -4.46 2.55 14.18
N LEU A 68 -4.46 2.27 12.89
CA LEU A 68 -5.28 1.24 12.24
C LEU A 68 -4.56 -0.12 12.17
N SER A 69 -3.51 -0.33 12.97
CA SER A 69 -2.70 -1.55 12.97
C SER A 69 -2.21 -1.91 11.56
N THR A 70 -1.68 -0.93 10.83
CA THR A 70 -1.26 -1.05 9.44
C THR A 70 0.21 -0.69 9.29
N GLU A 71 0.95 -1.54 8.59
CA GLU A 71 2.32 -1.28 8.15
C GLU A 71 2.32 -0.73 6.72
N ILE A 72 3.32 0.06 6.40
CA ILE A 72 3.55 0.56 5.05
C ILE A 72 4.89 0.04 4.55
N LEU A 73 4.94 -0.47 3.34
CA LEU A 73 6.16 -0.94 2.67
C LEU A 73 6.24 -0.31 1.29
N GLY A 74 7.28 0.50 1.07
CA GLY A 74 7.58 1.04 -0.26
C GLY A 74 8.58 0.14 -0.98
N ILE A 75 8.33 -0.18 -2.25
CA ILE A 75 9.19 -1.09 -3.04
C ILE A 75 9.57 -0.44 -4.35
N SER A 76 10.86 -0.48 -4.69
CA SER A 76 11.35 -0.25 -6.05
C SER A 76 12.44 -1.25 -6.44
N VAL A 77 12.85 -1.19 -7.69
CA VAL A 77 13.92 -2.04 -8.23
C VAL A 77 15.33 -1.53 -7.91
N ASP A 78 15.43 -0.44 -7.16
CA ASP A 78 16.71 0.12 -6.71
C ASP A 78 17.35 -0.73 -5.60
N SER A 79 18.65 -0.54 -5.40
CA SER A 79 19.37 -1.18 -4.31
C SER A 79 19.10 -0.51 -2.96
N GLU A 80 19.30 -1.25 -1.90
CA GLU A 80 19.26 -0.73 -0.52
C GLU A 80 20.23 0.45 -0.31
N PHE A 81 21.33 0.49 -1.04
CA PHE A 81 22.30 1.60 -0.99
C PHE A 81 21.74 2.88 -1.60
N SER A 82 20.94 2.76 -2.69
CA SER A 82 20.25 3.88 -3.29
C SER A 82 19.19 4.43 -2.32
N HIS A 83 18.37 3.55 -1.73
CA HIS A 83 17.38 3.94 -0.73
C HIS A 83 18.01 4.68 0.44
N LEU A 84 19.15 4.17 0.97
CA LEU A 84 19.85 4.80 2.09
C LEU A 84 20.28 6.23 1.75
N VAL A 85 20.95 6.44 0.62
CA VAL A 85 21.37 7.78 0.21
C VAL A 85 20.19 8.71 -0.01
N TRP A 86 19.08 8.17 -0.56
CA TRP A 86 17.89 8.98 -0.82
C TRP A 86 17.18 9.41 0.47
N THR A 87 17.12 8.55 1.50
CA THR A 87 16.60 8.92 2.83
C THR A 87 17.50 9.92 3.56
N GLN A 88 18.79 9.91 3.31
CA GLN A 88 19.75 10.90 3.86
C GLN A 88 19.72 12.24 3.11
N THR A 89 19.17 12.27 1.91
CA THR A 89 19.07 13.51 1.12
C THR A 89 17.88 14.34 1.60
N PRO A 90 18.05 15.65 1.87
CA PRO A 90 16.96 16.52 2.31
C PRO A 90 15.82 16.62 1.30
N ARG A 91 14.56 16.70 1.77
CA ARG A 91 13.36 16.85 0.92
C ARG A 91 13.46 18.05 -0.04
N LYS A 92 14.02 19.18 0.39
CA LYS A 92 14.20 20.37 -0.45
C LYS A 92 15.14 20.16 -1.64
N ASP A 93 15.99 19.14 -1.57
CA ASP A 93 16.97 18.78 -2.59
C ASP A 93 16.51 17.56 -3.42
N GLY A 94 15.22 17.21 -3.36
CA GLY A 94 14.62 16.08 -4.06
C GLY A 94 14.79 14.73 -3.35
N GLY A 95 15.31 14.73 -2.13
CA GLY A 95 15.42 13.55 -1.28
C GLY A 95 14.14 13.26 -0.50
N LEU A 96 14.20 12.24 0.36
CA LEU A 96 13.09 11.84 1.21
C LEU A 96 13.20 12.42 2.63
N GLY A 97 14.44 12.64 3.12
CA GLY A 97 14.66 12.84 4.53
C GLY A 97 14.22 11.62 5.34
N TYR A 98 13.99 11.79 6.64
CA TYR A 98 13.51 10.72 7.48
C TYR A 98 12.13 10.18 7.03
N ILE A 99 12.04 8.86 6.87
CA ILE A 99 10.83 8.12 6.48
C ILE A 99 10.45 7.16 7.61
N LYS A 100 9.16 7.06 7.94
CA LYS A 100 8.64 6.31 9.08
C LYS A 100 8.38 4.82 8.80
N TYR A 101 8.75 4.30 7.65
CA TYR A 101 8.50 2.91 7.23
C TYR A 101 9.62 2.39 6.31
N PRO A 102 9.77 1.07 6.14
CA PRO A 102 10.82 0.49 5.32
C PRO A 102 10.68 0.78 3.82
N LEU A 103 11.81 1.06 3.16
CA LEU A 103 11.97 1.01 1.71
C LEU A 103 12.66 -0.30 1.32
N VAL A 104 11.95 -1.14 0.59
CA VAL A 104 12.35 -2.50 0.23
C VAL A 104 13.03 -2.50 -1.14
N SER A 105 14.21 -3.12 -1.21
CA SER A 105 14.97 -3.30 -2.45
C SER A 105 14.49 -4.55 -3.19
N ASP A 106 13.92 -4.36 -4.37
CA ASP A 106 13.60 -5.43 -5.34
C ASP A 106 14.60 -5.44 -6.51
N LEU A 107 15.90 -5.40 -6.19
CA LEU A 107 16.99 -5.33 -7.19
C LEU A 107 16.92 -6.48 -8.21
N LYS A 108 16.40 -7.64 -7.80
CA LYS A 108 16.19 -8.79 -8.68
C LYS A 108 14.91 -8.72 -9.51
N ARG A 109 14.03 -7.75 -9.25
CA ARG A 109 12.72 -7.58 -9.90
C ARG A 109 11.74 -8.75 -9.70
N GLU A 110 12.03 -9.62 -8.73
CA GLU A 110 11.21 -10.81 -8.46
C GLU A 110 9.87 -10.42 -7.81
N ILE A 111 9.89 -9.46 -6.89
CA ILE A 111 8.67 -9.00 -6.20
C ILE A 111 7.77 -8.28 -7.20
N SER A 112 8.29 -7.30 -7.92
CA SER A 112 7.53 -6.56 -8.94
C SER A 112 6.96 -7.47 -10.03
N SER A 113 7.72 -8.50 -10.44
CA SER A 113 7.28 -9.51 -11.39
C SER A 113 6.15 -10.38 -10.82
N ASN A 114 6.29 -10.87 -9.58
CA ASN A 114 5.29 -11.70 -8.91
C ASN A 114 3.97 -10.94 -8.67
N TYR A 115 4.05 -9.63 -8.42
CA TYR A 115 2.89 -8.75 -8.30
C TYR A 115 2.33 -8.26 -9.64
N GLY A 116 2.95 -8.65 -10.78
CA GLY A 116 2.50 -8.32 -12.12
C GLY A 116 2.56 -6.83 -12.44
N VAL A 117 3.48 -6.10 -11.82
CA VAL A 117 3.62 -4.64 -11.94
C VAL A 117 4.94 -4.21 -12.58
N LEU A 118 5.80 -5.16 -12.93
CA LEU A 118 7.05 -4.90 -13.63
C LEU A 118 6.77 -4.55 -15.09
N THR A 119 7.33 -3.43 -15.57
CA THR A 119 7.27 -3.02 -16.99
C THR A 119 8.37 -3.69 -17.82
N ASP A 120 8.25 -3.61 -19.14
CA ASP A 120 9.26 -4.12 -20.06
C ASP A 120 10.59 -3.34 -19.93
N GLU A 121 10.54 -2.08 -19.48
CA GLU A 121 11.70 -1.25 -19.18
C GLU A 121 12.41 -1.64 -17.87
N GLY A 122 11.83 -2.59 -17.12
CA GLY A 122 12.43 -3.13 -15.91
C GLY A 122 12.23 -2.29 -14.64
N VAL A 123 11.25 -1.40 -14.64
CA VAL A 123 10.81 -0.63 -13.46
C VAL A 123 9.39 -1.03 -13.04
N ALA A 124 9.01 -0.76 -11.81
CA ALA A 124 7.66 -1.02 -11.37
C ALA A 124 6.69 0.10 -11.77
N LEU A 125 5.46 -0.27 -12.14
CA LEU A 125 4.33 0.66 -12.20
C LEU A 125 4.02 1.22 -10.80
N ARG A 126 3.26 2.32 -10.74
CA ARG A 126 2.76 2.86 -9.46
C ARG A 126 1.58 2.04 -8.96
N ALA A 127 1.89 0.86 -8.47
CA ALA A 127 0.90 -0.05 -7.92
C ALA A 127 0.81 0.06 -6.41
N LEU A 128 -0.37 -0.18 -5.85
CA LEU A 128 -0.61 -0.25 -4.42
C LEU A 128 -1.58 -1.40 -4.14
N PHE A 129 -1.28 -2.16 -3.10
CA PHE A 129 -2.11 -3.25 -2.60
C PHE A 129 -2.36 -3.03 -1.10
N ILE A 130 -3.62 -3.20 -0.68
CA ILE A 130 -3.97 -3.31 0.74
C ILE A 130 -4.16 -4.78 1.03
N ILE A 131 -3.32 -5.31 1.91
CA ILE A 131 -3.29 -6.71 2.31
C ILE A 131 -3.79 -6.80 3.75
N ASP A 132 -4.75 -7.68 4.01
CA ASP A 132 -5.28 -7.86 5.35
C ASP A 132 -4.41 -8.77 6.23
N LYS A 133 -4.85 -8.96 7.48
CA LYS A 133 -4.13 -9.77 8.48
C LYS A 133 -4.04 -11.26 8.12
N ASP A 134 -4.93 -11.75 7.24
CA ASP A 134 -4.89 -13.12 6.73
C ASP A 134 -3.99 -13.25 5.49
N GLY A 135 -3.38 -12.15 5.05
CA GLY A 135 -2.53 -12.08 3.87
C GLY A 135 -3.32 -12.03 2.55
N ILE A 136 -4.60 -11.67 2.60
CA ILE A 136 -5.46 -11.55 1.42
C ILE A 136 -5.43 -10.12 0.90
N ILE A 137 -5.26 -9.95 -0.41
CA ILE A 137 -5.35 -8.66 -1.08
C ILE A 137 -6.81 -8.21 -1.08
N GLN A 138 -7.12 -7.14 -0.36
CA GLN A 138 -8.46 -6.56 -0.26
C GLN A 138 -8.70 -5.44 -1.28
N HIS A 139 -7.65 -4.75 -1.70
CA HIS A 139 -7.71 -3.65 -2.66
C HIS A 139 -6.45 -3.60 -3.48
N SER A 140 -6.58 -3.15 -4.73
CA SER A 140 -5.44 -2.81 -5.59
C SER A 140 -5.73 -1.62 -6.47
N THR A 141 -4.75 -0.76 -6.68
CA THR A 141 -4.75 0.31 -7.69
C THR A 141 -3.42 0.31 -8.42
N VAL A 142 -3.46 0.53 -9.73
CA VAL A 142 -2.26 0.57 -10.58
C VAL A 142 -2.36 1.78 -11.49
N ASN A 143 -1.48 2.75 -11.28
CA ASN A 143 -1.35 3.93 -12.11
C ASN A 143 -0.18 3.76 -13.08
N ASN A 144 -0.27 4.39 -14.24
CA ASN A 144 0.88 4.59 -15.12
C ASN A 144 1.89 5.55 -14.45
N LEU A 145 3.10 5.65 -15.01
CA LEU A 145 4.27 6.28 -14.39
C LEU A 145 4.13 7.79 -14.13
N SER A 146 3.25 8.48 -14.87
CA SER A 146 3.23 9.95 -14.93
C SER A 146 2.44 10.66 -13.83
N PHE A 147 1.66 9.93 -13.01
CA PHE A 147 0.82 10.55 -11.97
C PHE A 147 0.74 9.71 -10.70
N GLY A 148 0.78 10.40 -9.55
CA GLY A 148 0.78 9.79 -8.24
C GLY A 148 -0.57 9.27 -7.77
N ARG A 149 -0.54 8.51 -6.65
CA ARG A 149 -1.72 7.95 -5.98
C ARG A 149 -2.21 8.89 -4.88
N SER A 150 -3.45 8.71 -4.46
CA SER A 150 -4.02 9.43 -3.34
C SER A 150 -3.80 8.67 -2.03
N VAL A 151 -3.06 9.28 -1.09
CA VAL A 151 -2.85 8.73 0.26
C VAL A 151 -4.15 8.78 1.07
N ASP A 152 -4.95 9.84 0.90
CA ASP A 152 -6.24 9.99 1.57
C ASP A 152 -7.24 8.92 1.13
N GLU A 153 -7.30 8.62 -0.17
CA GLU A 153 -8.16 7.54 -0.68
C GLU A 153 -7.69 6.17 -0.20
N THR A 154 -6.37 5.94 -0.13
CA THR A 154 -5.81 4.72 0.44
C THR A 154 -6.23 4.55 1.91
N TYR A 155 -6.17 5.63 2.70
CA TYR A 155 -6.58 5.64 4.10
C TYR A 155 -8.09 5.38 4.25
N ARG A 156 -8.91 6.09 3.45
CA ARG A 156 -10.37 5.88 3.42
C ARG A 156 -10.73 4.44 3.06
N THR A 157 -10.08 3.88 2.04
CA THR A 157 -10.33 2.51 1.59
C THR A 157 -9.94 1.48 2.66
N LEU A 158 -8.80 1.68 3.35
CA LEU A 158 -8.41 0.83 4.48
C LEU A 158 -9.46 0.84 5.59
N GLN A 159 -9.98 2.02 5.95
CA GLN A 159 -11.04 2.14 6.96
C GLN A 159 -12.32 1.40 6.53
N ALA A 160 -12.71 1.48 5.26
CA ALA A 160 -13.87 0.75 4.74
C ALA A 160 -13.66 -0.77 4.77
N ILE A 161 -12.45 -1.25 4.42
CA ILE A 161 -12.09 -2.68 4.53
C ILE A 161 -12.23 -3.15 5.98
N GLN A 162 -11.62 -2.43 6.93
CA GLN A 162 -11.65 -2.80 8.35
C GLN A 162 -13.07 -2.78 8.91
N HIS A 163 -13.89 -1.81 8.51
CA HIS A 163 -15.28 -1.74 8.91
C HIS A 163 -16.07 -2.97 8.44
N CYS A 164 -16.00 -3.30 7.15
CA CYS A 164 -16.71 -4.45 6.59
C CYS A 164 -16.22 -5.79 7.18
N GLN A 165 -14.94 -5.93 7.49
CA GLN A 165 -14.41 -7.14 8.14
C GLN A 165 -14.86 -7.27 9.61
N SER A 166 -15.08 -6.15 10.29
CA SER A 166 -15.58 -6.13 11.67
C SER A 166 -17.10 -6.22 11.77
N ASN A 167 -17.83 -5.89 10.70
CA ASN A 167 -19.28 -5.84 10.61
C ASN A 167 -19.77 -6.62 9.39
N GLN A 168 -19.78 -7.95 9.50
CA GLN A 168 -20.04 -8.86 8.36
C GLN A 168 -21.46 -8.76 7.77
N ASP A 169 -22.40 -8.15 8.48
CA ASP A 169 -23.77 -7.89 8.05
C ASP A 169 -23.99 -6.50 7.45
N GLU A 170 -22.90 -5.74 7.24
CA GLU A 170 -22.92 -4.40 6.68
C GLU A 170 -21.97 -4.28 5.46
N VAL A 171 -22.34 -3.40 4.54
CA VAL A 171 -21.48 -3.00 3.42
C VAL A 171 -21.32 -1.48 3.38
N CYS A 172 -20.16 -1.02 2.95
CA CYS A 172 -19.84 0.39 2.80
C CYS A 172 -20.29 0.89 1.42
N PRO A 173 -21.19 1.89 1.34
CA PRO A 173 -21.57 2.52 0.07
C PRO A 173 -20.42 3.31 -0.57
N VAL A 174 -20.71 3.91 -1.75
CA VAL A 174 -19.76 4.78 -2.44
C VAL A 174 -19.25 5.90 -1.51
N ASP A 175 -17.96 6.18 -1.59
CA ASP A 175 -17.27 7.25 -0.82
C ASP A 175 -17.42 7.17 0.70
N TRP A 176 -17.87 6.04 1.22
CA TRP A 176 -18.10 5.86 2.65
C TRP A 176 -16.88 6.24 3.50
N LYS A 177 -17.15 6.91 4.61
CA LYS A 177 -16.17 7.27 5.63
C LYS A 177 -16.70 6.86 7.02
N PRO A 178 -15.83 6.64 8.02
CA PRO A 178 -16.25 6.36 9.38
C PRO A 178 -17.28 7.35 9.89
N GLY A 179 -18.35 6.82 10.53
CA GLY A 179 -19.48 7.61 11.02
C GLY A 179 -20.60 7.86 10.02
N GLN A 180 -20.42 7.51 8.74
CA GLN A 180 -21.50 7.56 7.75
C GLN A 180 -22.36 6.30 7.78
N LYS A 181 -23.55 6.37 7.19
CA LYS A 181 -24.48 5.26 7.10
C LYS A 181 -23.89 4.11 6.28
N THR A 182 -24.08 2.91 6.77
CA THR A 182 -23.83 1.64 6.08
C THR A 182 -25.12 1.07 5.53
N MET A 183 -25.03 0.00 4.78
CA MET A 183 -26.18 -0.68 4.18
C MET A 183 -26.16 -2.17 4.56
N LYS A 184 -27.31 -2.75 4.86
CA LYS A 184 -27.46 -4.20 4.94
C LYS A 184 -27.52 -4.80 3.53
N PRO A 185 -26.73 -5.84 3.21
CA PRO A 185 -26.66 -6.41 1.87
C PRO A 185 -27.81 -7.42 1.60
N ASP A 186 -29.06 -7.00 1.86
CA ASP A 186 -30.24 -7.80 1.59
C ASP A 186 -31.37 -6.94 0.98
N PRO A 187 -32.35 -7.56 0.25
CA PRO A 187 -33.38 -6.82 -0.49
C PRO A 187 -34.35 -5.98 0.35
N VAL A 188 -34.45 -6.26 1.65
CA VAL A 188 -35.33 -5.55 2.57
C VAL A 188 -34.55 -4.52 3.38
N GLY A 189 -33.45 -4.94 4.02
CA GLY A 189 -32.64 -4.10 4.87
C GLY A 189 -31.94 -2.96 4.12
N SER A 190 -31.60 -3.15 2.85
CA SER A 190 -31.00 -2.11 2.01
C SER A 190 -31.93 -0.92 1.77
N LYS A 191 -33.25 -1.10 1.83
CA LYS A 191 -34.24 -0.03 1.60
C LYS A 191 -34.10 1.09 2.64
N VAL A 192 -33.75 0.76 3.89
CA VAL A 192 -33.53 1.76 4.95
C VAL A 192 -32.42 2.75 4.57
N TYR A 193 -31.41 2.28 3.89
CA TYR A 193 -30.33 3.15 3.37
C TYR A 193 -30.86 4.02 2.22
N PHE A 194 -31.53 3.42 1.23
CA PHE A 194 -32.04 4.13 0.04
C PHE A 194 -33.10 5.17 0.36
N GLU A 195 -33.92 4.95 1.40
CA GLU A 195 -34.91 5.94 1.86
C GLU A 195 -34.28 7.16 2.54
N ALA A 196 -33.00 7.07 2.88
CA ALA A 196 -32.29 8.08 3.69
C ALA A 196 -31.26 8.92 2.91
N ILE A 197 -31.20 8.74 1.55
CA ILE A 197 -30.30 9.49 0.65
C ILE A 197 -31.08 10.36 -0.31
#